data_d53479d75a8da96e8aa203dae482524a
#
_entry.id   d53479d75a8da96e8aa203dae482524a
#
_cell.length_a   1.000
_cell.length_b   1.000
_cell.length_c   1.000
_cell.angle_alpha   90.00
_cell.angle_beta   90.00
_cell.angle_gamma   90.00
#
_symmetry.space_group_name_H-M   'P 1'
#
loop_
_entity.id
_entity.type
_entity.pdbx_description
1 polymer ?
#
loop_
_entity_poly.entity_id
_entity_poly.type
_entity_poly.pdbx_seq_one_letter_code
_entity_poly.pdbx_strand_id
1 'polypeptide(L)'
;LKSVIVPSVQSPPSMLKLHDFCNRAVTSKVEALDVELYAPTRTELRRRVDRPSQRKTTRQLFPGYLFLRFDPEVVHTTTITDIAGVQGFVRFGGAPYVISDSVIETLKETLLLRTDKGLDVVEYRNLPSEFEKSLRLIVLMQDDERRKVAFYALLQQQDLWRRLESKKQSRLCSAIA
;
A
#
# COMPACT_ATOMS: atom_id res chain seq x y z
N LEU A 1 -21.03 -8.23 17.01
CA LEU A 1 -19.65 -7.75 16.90
C LEU A 1 -18.72 -8.91 17.22
N LYS A 2 -18.38 -9.71 16.21
CA LYS A 2 -17.31 -10.69 16.33
C LYS A 2 -16.00 -9.94 15.95
N SER A 3 -15.19 -9.65 16.94
CA SER A 3 -13.78 -9.30 16.72
C SER A 3 -13.08 -10.54 16.19
N VAL A 4 -12.89 -10.58 14.88
CA VAL A 4 -12.00 -11.56 14.26
C VAL A 4 -10.59 -11.17 14.70
N ILE A 5 -10.05 -11.94 15.64
CA ILE A 5 -8.62 -11.91 15.94
C ILE A 5 -7.96 -12.54 14.71
N VAL A 6 -7.54 -11.71 13.77
CA VAL A 6 -6.70 -12.15 12.66
C VAL A 6 -5.37 -12.58 13.26
N PRO A 7 -4.93 -13.84 13.07
CA PRO A 7 -3.61 -14.24 13.52
C PRO A 7 -2.60 -13.29 12.89
N SER A 8 -1.68 -12.78 13.70
CA SER A 8 -0.61 -11.87 13.27
C SER A 8 0.26 -12.58 12.23
N VAL A 9 -0.09 -12.44 10.97
CA VAL A 9 0.73 -12.93 9.87
C VAL A 9 2.01 -12.09 9.87
N GLN A 10 3.13 -12.71 10.23
CA GLN A 10 4.44 -12.06 10.30
C GLN A 10 5.02 -11.71 8.91
N SER A 11 4.35 -12.12 7.85
CA SER A 11 4.80 -11.86 6.49
C SER A 11 4.57 -10.39 6.09
N PRO A 12 5.55 -9.76 5.45
CA PRO A 12 5.44 -8.37 5.04
C PRO A 12 4.43 -8.19 3.90
N PRO A 13 3.76 -7.03 3.81
CA PRO A 13 2.76 -6.77 2.78
C PRO A 13 3.36 -6.66 1.39
N SER A 14 2.59 -7.08 0.39
CA SER A 14 2.91 -6.99 -1.05
C SER A 14 1.85 -6.17 -1.79
N MET A 15 2.21 -5.60 -2.94
CA MET A 15 1.30 -4.78 -3.75
C MET A 15 0.84 -5.55 -4.98
N LEU A 16 -0.48 -5.68 -5.14
CA LEU A 16 -1.16 -6.33 -6.24
C LEU A 16 -1.68 -5.32 -7.25
N LYS A 17 -1.45 -5.57 -8.52
CA LYS A 17 -1.98 -4.78 -9.64
C LYS A 17 -3.21 -5.46 -10.24
N LEU A 18 -4.26 -4.70 -10.49
CA LEU A 18 -5.54 -5.16 -11.01
C LEU A 18 -5.82 -4.58 -12.40
N HIS A 19 -6.68 -5.28 -13.16
CA HIS A 19 -7.34 -4.69 -14.32
C HIS A 19 -8.34 -3.61 -13.90
N ASP A 20 -8.54 -2.62 -14.74
CA ASP A 20 -9.52 -1.58 -14.50
C ASP A 20 -10.92 -2.18 -14.28
N PHE A 21 -11.67 -1.61 -13.34
CA PHE A 21 -13.02 -2.01 -12.93
C PHE A 21 -13.19 -3.36 -12.20
N CYS A 22 -12.13 -4.18 -12.01
CA CYS A 22 -12.25 -5.49 -11.38
C CYS A 22 -12.11 -5.47 -9.86
N ASN A 23 -11.88 -4.31 -9.24
CA ASN A 23 -11.48 -4.18 -7.84
C ASN A 23 -12.44 -4.91 -6.86
N ARG A 24 -13.75 -4.69 -6.98
CA ARG A 24 -14.73 -5.27 -6.05
C ARG A 24 -14.81 -6.80 -6.12
N ALA A 25 -14.78 -7.35 -7.33
CA ALA A 25 -14.82 -8.80 -7.52
C ALA A 25 -13.54 -9.49 -7.03
N VAL A 26 -12.38 -8.85 -7.27
CA VAL A 26 -11.09 -9.35 -6.78
C VAL A 26 -11.04 -9.27 -5.26
N THR A 27 -11.44 -8.15 -4.66
CA THR A 27 -11.47 -7.97 -3.21
C THR A 27 -12.23 -9.11 -2.51
N SER A 28 -13.46 -9.41 -2.96
CA SER A 28 -14.26 -10.50 -2.36
C SER A 28 -13.62 -11.88 -2.49
N LYS A 29 -12.93 -12.14 -3.60
CA LYS A 29 -12.24 -13.43 -3.81
C LYS A 29 -10.97 -13.54 -2.96
N VAL A 30 -10.21 -12.45 -2.83
CA VAL A 30 -9.00 -12.41 -2.00
C VAL A 30 -9.37 -12.53 -0.51
N GLU A 31 -10.43 -11.86 -0.07
CA GLU A 31 -10.94 -11.98 1.30
C GLU A 31 -11.36 -13.42 1.66
N ALA A 32 -11.85 -14.18 0.67
CA ALA A 32 -12.20 -15.59 0.86
C ALA A 32 -10.98 -16.52 1.06
N LEU A 33 -9.76 -16.04 0.75
CA LEU A 33 -8.51 -16.78 0.96
C LEU A 33 -7.88 -16.55 2.34
N ASP A 34 -8.57 -15.87 3.26
CA ASP A 34 -8.04 -15.49 4.58
C ASP A 34 -6.75 -14.65 4.52
N VAL A 35 -6.69 -13.76 3.55
CA VAL A 35 -5.58 -12.83 3.29
C VAL A 35 -5.94 -11.45 3.85
N GLU A 36 -5.04 -10.83 4.61
CA GLU A 36 -5.23 -9.44 5.04
C GLU A 36 -5.13 -8.50 3.84
N LEU A 37 -6.22 -7.77 3.58
CA LEU A 37 -6.33 -6.85 2.45
C LEU A 37 -6.44 -5.41 2.94
N TYR A 38 -5.66 -4.51 2.31
CA TYR A 38 -5.74 -3.09 2.54
C TYR A 38 -5.90 -2.32 1.22
N ALA A 39 -7.02 -1.65 1.07
CA ALA A 39 -7.33 -0.78 -0.07
C ALA A 39 -7.50 0.66 0.46
N PRO A 40 -6.46 1.50 0.45
CA PRO A 40 -6.56 2.86 0.96
C PRO A 40 -7.58 3.66 0.16
N THR A 41 -8.48 4.35 0.87
CA THR A 41 -9.51 5.19 0.29
C THR A 41 -9.38 6.63 0.75
N ARG A 42 -9.78 7.57 -0.09
CA ARG A 42 -9.93 8.98 0.26
C ARG A 42 -11.38 9.41 0.13
N THR A 43 -11.80 10.29 1.02
CA THR A 43 -13.12 10.91 0.96
C THR A 43 -13.01 12.30 0.36
N GLU A 44 -13.77 12.54 -0.71
CA GLU A 44 -13.91 13.86 -1.36
C GLU A 44 -15.27 14.44 -1.04
N LEU A 45 -15.27 15.70 -0.59
CA LEU A 45 -16.48 16.48 -0.39
C LEU A 45 -16.68 17.38 -1.63
N ARG A 46 -17.67 17.07 -2.45
CA ARG A 46 -18.05 17.92 -3.60
C ARG A 46 -19.31 18.70 -3.27
N ARG A 47 -19.27 20.02 -3.46
CA ARG A 47 -20.47 20.85 -3.42
C ARG A 47 -21.36 20.50 -4.60
N ARG A 48 -22.65 20.33 -4.35
CA ARG A 48 -23.65 20.23 -5.44
C ARG A 48 -23.90 21.62 -6.00
N VAL A 49 -24.03 21.72 -7.31
CA VAL A 49 -24.33 22.97 -8.00
C VAL A 49 -25.75 23.43 -7.67
N ASP A 50 -26.66 22.47 -7.46
CA ASP A 50 -28.11 22.73 -7.32
C ASP A 50 -28.62 22.81 -5.88
N ARG A 51 -27.79 22.51 -4.88
CA ARG A 51 -28.21 22.50 -3.46
C ARG A 51 -27.02 22.80 -2.53
N PRO A 52 -27.25 23.44 -1.37
CA PRO A 52 -26.20 23.74 -0.41
C PRO A 52 -25.59 22.48 0.27
N SER A 53 -26.10 21.29 -0.07
CA SER A 53 -25.62 20.03 0.49
C SER A 53 -24.32 19.56 -0.17
N GLN A 54 -23.37 19.07 0.62
CA GLN A 54 -22.13 18.45 0.13
C GLN A 54 -22.36 16.97 -0.13
N ARG A 55 -21.86 16.47 -1.27
CA ARG A 55 -21.82 15.04 -1.56
C ARG A 55 -20.50 14.46 -1.11
N LYS A 56 -20.53 13.53 -0.17
CA LYS A 56 -19.40 12.73 0.24
C LYS A 56 -19.19 11.60 -0.75
N THR A 57 -18.05 11.54 -1.41
CA THR A 57 -17.69 10.47 -2.34
C THR A 57 -16.40 9.83 -1.86
N THR A 58 -16.42 8.52 -1.63
CA THR A 58 -15.22 7.76 -1.28
C THR A 58 -14.64 7.14 -2.55
N ARG A 59 -13.35 7.38 -2.79
CA ARG A 59 -12.61 6.83 -3.92
C ARG A 59 -11.37 6.10 -3.41
N GLN A 60 -10.93 5.10 -4.15
CA GLN A 60 -9.67 4.41 -3.86
C GLN A 60 -8.50 5.39 -4.06
N LEU A 61 -7.52 5.38 -3.16
CA LEU A 61 -6.36 6.27 -3.23
C LEU A 61 -5.46 5.92 -4.42
N PHE A 62 -5.24 4.62 -4.65
CA PHE A 62 -4.49 4.08 -5.78
C PHE A 62 -5.40 3.17 -6.62
N PRO A 63 -6.18 3.72 -7.58
CA PRO A 63 -7.04 2.91 -8.43
C PRO A 63 -6.25 1.83 -9.17
N GLY A 64 -6.76 0.60 -9.14
CA GLY A 64 -6.10 -0.56 -9.76
C GLY A 64 -4.99 -1.20 -8.91
N TYR A 65 -4.84 -0.82 -7.65
CA TYR A 65 -3.86 -1.45 -6.75
C TYR A 65 -4.47 -1.82 -5.40
N LEU A 66 -4.05 -2.96 -4.87
CA LEU A 66 -4.38 -3.44 -3.52
C LEU A 66 -3.10 -3.81 -2.77
N PHE A 67 -3.12 -3.65 -1.46
CA PHE A 67 -2.06 -4.14 -0.60
C PHE A 67 -2.54 -5.41 0.08
N LEU A 68 -1.73 -6.45 0.03
CA LEU A 68 -2.02 -7.76 0.59
C LEU A 68 -0.94 -8.17 1.58
N ARG A 69 -1.36 -8.73 2.71
CA ARG A 69 -0.46 -9.44 3.61
C ARG A 69 -0.95 -10.87 3.72
N PHE A 70 -0.09 -11.82 3.40
CA PHE A 70 -0.37 -13.25 3.42
C PHE A 70 0.91 -14.04 3.65
N ASP A 71 0.75 -15.24 4.13
CA ASP A 71 1.85 -16.19 4.23
C ASP A 71 1.97 -16.98 2.93
N PRO A 72 3.07 -16.87 2.17
CA PRO A 72 3.24 -17.59 0.91
C PRO A 72 3.34 -19.11 1.08
N GLU A 73 3.62 -19.62 2.27
CA GLU A 73 3.58 -21.05 2.60
C GLU A 73 2.13 -21.57 2.74
N VAL A 74 1.20 -20.69 3.12
CA VAL A 74 -0.22 -21.02 3.28
C VAL A 74 -1.01 -20.72 2.01
N VAL A 75 -0.82 -19.52 1.44
CA VAL A 75 -1.50 -19.07 0.21
C VAL A 75 -0.46 -18.81 -0.86
N HIS A 76 -0.34 -19.71 -1.81
CA HIS A 76 0.63 -19.56 -2.88
C HIS A 76 0.33 -18.34 -3.77
N THR A 77 1.38 -17.64 -4.21
CA THR A 77 1.24 -16.42 -5.04
C THR A 77 0.45 -16.66 -6.33
N THR A 78 0.53 -17.86 -6.92
CA THR A 78 -0.25 -18.23 -8.11
C THR A 78 -1.73 -18.26 -7.83
N THR A 79 -2.18 -18.74 -6.68
CA THR A 79 -3.60 -18.73 -6.28
C THR A 79 -4.19 -17.32 -6.33
N ILE A 80 -3.40 -16.32 -5.94
CA ILE A 80 -3.82 -14.92 -5.99
C ILE A 80 -3.79 -14.39 -7.43
N THR A 81 -2.74 -14.71 -8.20
CA THR A 81 -2.60 -14.21 -9.58
C THR A 81 -3.58 -14.84 -10.54
N ASP A 82 -4.08 -16.03 -10.27
CA ASP A 82 -5.09 -16.73 -11.08
C ASP A 82 -6.51 -16.18 -10.88
N ILE A 83 -6.70 -15.30 -9.92
CA ILE A 83 -8.00 -14.62 -9.74
C ILE A 83 -8.28 -13.72 -10.95
N ALA A 84 -9.40 -13.97 -11.63
CA ALA A 84 -9.82 -13.15 -12.76
C ALA A 84 -9.93 -11.67 -12.37
N GLY A 85 -9.20 -10.82 -13.09
CA GLY A 85 -9.10 -9.38 -12.80
C GLY A 85 -7.78 -8.96 -12.13
N VAL A 86 -6.96 -9.91 -11.71
CA VAL A 86 -5.59 -9.66 -11.24
C VAL A 86 -4.63 -9.62 -12.43
N GLN A 87 -3.80 -8.60 -12.51
CA GLN A 87 -2.70 -8.52 -13.48
C GLN A 87 -1.42 -9.17 -12.94
N GLY A 88 -1.23 -9.16 -11.63
CA GLY A 88 -0.07 -9.72 -10.96
C GLY A 88 0.45 -8.83 -9.84
N PHE A 89 1.47 -9.31 -9.15
CA PHE A 89 2.17 -8.51 -8.14
C PHE A 89 3.06 -7.45 -8.78
N VAL A 90 3.18 -6.29 -8.12
CA VAL A 90 4.19 -5.29 -8.48
C VAL A 90 5.57 -5.88 -8.21
N ARG A 91 6.48 -5.72 -9.18
CA ARG A 91 7.85 -6.26 -9.12
C ARG A 91 8.85 -5.21 -9.55
N PHE A 92 9.99 -5.16 -8.86
CA PHE A 92 11.18 -4.42 -9.26
C PHE A 92 12.33 -5.41 -9.51
N GLY A 93 12.15 -6.28 -10.51
CA GLY A 93 13.00 -7.44 -10.79
C GLY A 93 12.19 -8.74 -10.75
N GLY A 94 12.79 -9.86 -10.34
CA GLY A 94 12.16 -11.19 -10.44
C GLY A 94 11.03 -11.45 -9.45
N ALA A 95 11.23 -11.15 -8.17
CA ALA A 95 10.28 -11.45 -7.09
C ALA A 95 9.23 -10.34 -6.89
N PRO A 96 8.06 -10.67 -6.32
CA PRO A 96 7.10 -9.67 -5.85
C PRO A 96 7.77 -8.66 -4.91
N TYR A 97 7.43 -7.38 -5.09
CA TYR A 97 7.96 -6.33 -4.23
C TYR A 97 7.29 -6.37 -2.86
N VAL A 98 8.12 -6.46 -1.84
CA VAL A 98 7.72 -6.46 -0.44
C VAL A 98 7.76 -5.03 0.09
N ILE A 99 6.63 -4.55 0.58
CA ILE A 99 6.47 -3.23 1.19
C ILE A 99 6.77 -3.34 2.68
N SER A 100 7.41 -2.34 3.28
CA SER A 100 7.58 -2.32 4.74
C SER A 100 6.26 -1.95 5.44
N ASP A 101 6.03 -2.54 6.61
CA ASP A 101 4.86 -2.21 7.45
C ASP A 101 4.78 -0.72 7.75
N SER A 102 5.93 -0.08 7.97
CA SER A 102 6.02 1.36 8.19
C SER A 102 5.41 2.21 7.06
N VAL A 103 5.50 1.77 5.80
CA VAL A 103 4.85 2.45 4.67
C VAL A 103 3.33 2.35 4.78
N ILE A 104 2.82 1.16 5.10
CA ILE A 104 1.38 0.93 5.25
C ILE A 104 0.82 1.73 6.43
N GLU A 105 1.52 1.74 7.56
CA GLU A 105 1.10 2.52 8.73
C GLU A 105 1.12 4.02 8.45
N THR A 106 2.17 4.54 7.79
CA THR A 106 2.21 5.95 7.37
C THR A 106 1.06 6.30 6.42
N LEU A 107 0.70 5.39 5.49
CA LEU A 107 -0.47 5.58 4.62
C LEU A 107 -1.77 5.64 5.43
N LYS A 108 -1.98 4.70 6.35
CA LYS A 108 -3.17 4.66 7.20
C LYS A 108 -3.32 5.96 7.98
N GLU A 109 -2.26 6.44 8.59
CA GLU A 109 -2.27 7.67 9.38
C GLU A 109 -2.45 8.93 8.58
N THR A 110 -1.72 9.06 7.46
CA THR A 110 -1.88 10.22 6.58
C THR A 110 -3.34 10.35 6.11
N LEU A 111 -4.06 9.23 5.96
CA LEU A 111 -5.47 9.22 5.60
C LEU A 111 -6.38 9.55 6.79
N LEU A 112 -6.05 9.10 8.01
CA LEU A 112 -6.80 9.44 9.24
C LEU A 112 -6.70 10.93 9.56
N LEU A 113 -5.51 11.53 9.46
CA LEU A 113 -5.28 12.97 9.69
C LEU A 113 -6.10 13.87 8.76
N ARG A 114 -6.57 13.37 7.62
CA ARG A 114 -7.47 14.10 6.71
C ARG A 114 -8.93 14.07 7.13
N THR A 115 -9.32 13.11 7.94
CA THR A 115 -10.72 12.93 8.36
C THR A 115 -11.03 13.79 9.59
N ASP A 116 -10.06 14.00 10.47
CA ASP A 116 -10.20 14.80 11.68
C ASP A 116 -9.30 16.03 11.63
N LYS A 117 -9.92 17.19 11.73
CA LYS A 117 -9.24 18.48 11.89
C LYS A 117 -8.65 18.55 13.31
N GLY A 118 -7.50 18.01 13.46
CA GLY A 118 -6.72 18.12 14.68
C GLY A 118 -6.19 16.78 15.09
N LEU A 119 -4.91 16.64 15.04
CA LEU A 119 -4.15 16.10 16.16
C LEU A 119 -2.90 15.34 15.79
N ASP A 120 -1.94 15.68 16.58
CA ASP A 120 -0.83 14.93 17.15
C ASP A 120 0.04 14.09 16.21
N VAL A 121 1.25 14.57 16.16
CA VAL A 121 2.43 13.94 15.56
C VAL A 121 2.68 12.63 16.31
N VAL A 122 2.39 11.51 15.69
CA VAL A 122 2.90 10.21 16.12
C VAL A 122 4.24 9.99 15.44
N GLU A 123 5.29 9.90 16.24
CA GLU A 123 6.64 9.61 15.75
C GLU A 123 6.76 8.16 15.25
N TYR A 124 7.05 7.98 13.95
CA TYR A 124 7.38 6.69 13.37
C TYR A 124 8.87 6.41 13.41
N ARG A 125 9.22 5.31 14.04
CA ARG A 125 10.60 5.02 14.41
C ARG A 125 11.51 4.47 13.31
N ASN A 126 11.05 4.17 12.09
CA ASN A 126 11.89 3.45 11.13
C ASN A 126 11.83 3.92 9.66
N LEU A 127 11.18 5.05 9.35
CA LEU A 127 11.25 5.64 8.01
C LEU A 127 12.15 6.87 8.02
N PRO A 128 13.02 7.06 7.03
CA PRO A 128 13.69 8.33 6.82
C PRO A 128 12.65 9.45 6.72
N SER A 129 12.86 10.55 7.42
CA SER A 129 11.92 11.69 7.43
C SER A 129 11.58 12.21 6.03
N GLU A 130 12.52 12.09 5.08
CA GLU A 130 12.32 12.44 3.67
C GLU A 130 11.33 11.51 2.94
N PHE A 131 11.36 10.21 3.24
CA PHE A 131 10.42 9.25 2.67
C PHE A 131 8.99 9.55 3.14
N GLU A 132 8.82 9.81 4.43
CA GLU A 132 7.52 10.15 5.01
C GLU A 132 6.95 11.44 4.41
N LYS A 133 7.77 12.49 4.29
CA LYS A 133 7.38 13.75 3.63
C LYS A 133 6.94 13.50 2.19
N SER A 134 7.70 12.72 1.43
CA SER A 134 7.37 12.36 0.05
C SER A 134 6.06 11.60 -0.03
N LEU A 135 5.84 10.63 0.85
CA LEU A 135 4.61 9.84 0.90
C LEU A 135 3.39 10.71 1.21
N ARG A 136 3.49 11.63 2.18
CA ARG A 136 2.44 12.58 2.50
C ARG A 136 2.09 13.49 1.31
N LEU A 137 3.09 13.99 0.59
CA LEU A 137 2.88 14.80 -0.62
C LEU A 137 2.16 14.01 -1.71
N ILE A 138 2.53 12.74 -1.92
CA ILE A 138 1.89 11.84 -2.88
C ILE A 138 0.41 11.62 -2.53
N VAL A 139 0.08 11.36 -1.28
CA VAL A 139 -1.30 11.20 -0.82
C VAL A 139 -2.13 12.46 -1.07
N LEU A 140 -1.51 13.65 -1.02
CA LEU A 140 -2.17 14.93 -1.27
C LEU A 140 -2.43 15.22 -2.75
N MET A 141 -1.79 14.55 -3.69
CA MET A 141 -1.99 14.74 -5.12
C MET A 141 -3.45 14.50 -5.52
N GLN A 142 -4.02 15.40 -6.33
CA GLN A 142 -5.41 15.28 -6.78
C GLN A 142 -5.54 14.32 -7.97
N ASP A 143 -4.56 14.31 -8.86
CA ASP A 143 -4.53 13.47 -10.04
C ASP A 143 -4.17 12.02 -9.68
N ASP A 144 -5.06 11.08 -10.00
CA ASP A 144 -4.90 9.66 -9.65
C ASP A 144 -3.72 9.01 -10.39
N GLU A 145 -3.48 9.38 -11.66
CA GLU A 145 -2.40 8.82 -12.46
C GLU A 145 -1.04 9.34 -11.97
N ARG A 146 -0.92 10.63 -11.76
CA ARG A 146 0.30 11.23 -11.22
C ARG A 146 0.62 10.66 -9.83
N ARG A 147 -0.40 10.46 -9.00
CA ARG A 147 -0.23 9.87 -7.68
C ARG A 147 0.30 8.44 -7.75
N LYS A 148 -0.26 7.60 -8.64
CA LYS A 148 0.21 6.22 -8.88
C LYS A 148 1.67 6.19 -9.33
N VAL A 149 2.01 7.01 -10.32
CA VAL A 149 3.38 7.11 -10.85
C VAL A 149 4.37 7.57 -9.76
N ALA A 150 4.02 8.60 -9.01
CA ALA A 150 4.87 9.11 -7.93
C ALA A 150 5.06 8.09 -6.82
N PHE A 151 4.00 7.36 -6.44
CA PHE A 151 4.09 6.30 -5.44
C PHE A 151 4.98 5.14 -5.92
N TYR A 152 4.81 4.73 -7.18
CA TYR A 152 5.64 3.70 -7.78
C TYR A 152 7.12 4.08 -7.82
N ALA A 153 7.43 5.32 -8.22
CA ALA A 153 8.78 5.85 -8.21
C ALA A 153 9.39 5.87 -6.80
N LEU A 154 8.60 6.25 -5.79
CA LEU A 154 9.04 6.24 -4.39
C LEU A 154 9.37 4.82 -3.90
N LEU A 155 8.54 3.83 -4.21
CA LEU A 155 8.80 2.43 -3.88
C LEU A 155 10.05 1.89 -4.59
N GLN A 156 10.24 2.24 -5.86
CA GLN A 156 11.41 1.84 -6.65
C GLN A 156 12.70 2.44 -6.07
N GLN A 157 12.66 3.69 -5.65
CA GLN A 157 13.78 4.33 -4.98
C GLN A 157 14.13 3.62 -3.66
N GLN A 158 13.13 3.24 -2.87
CA GLN A 158 13.32 2.48 -1.63
C GLN A 158 13.94 1.10 -1.90
N ASP A 159 13.52 0.41 -2.95
CA ASP A 159 14.09 -0.88 -3.36
C ASP A 159 15.57 -0.75 -3.74
N LEU A 160 15.93 0.28 -4.48
CA LEU A 160 17.33 0.55 -4.83
C LEU A 160 18.20 0.79 -3.60
N TRP A 161 17.72 1.57 -2.64
CA TRP A 161 18.43 1.81 -1.37
C TRP A 161 18.65 0.52 -0.59
N ARG A 162 17.64 -0.32 -0.44
CA ARG A 162 17.78 -1.63 0.24
C ARG A 162 18.81 -2.51 -0.42
N ARG A 163 18.83 -2.59 -1.75
CA ARG A 163 19.83 -3.38 -2.50
C ARG A 163 21.23 -2.85 -2.33
N LEU A 164 21.40 -1.54 -2.27
CA LEU A 164 22.72 -0.91 -2.05
C LEU A 164 23.23 -1.18 -0.63
N GLU A 165 22.39 -1.10 0.37
CA GLU A 165 22.73 -1.41 1.76
C GLU A 165 23.10 -2.88 1.94
N SER A 166 22.33 -3.81 1.38
CA SER A 166 22.63 -5.25 1.41
C SER A 166 23.99 -5.57 0.77
N LYS A 167 24.31 -4.91 -0.36
CA LYS A 167 25.63 -5.08 -1.00
C LYS A 167 26.77 -4.49 -0.18
N LYS A 168 26.58 -3.40 0.53
CA LYS A 168 27.58 -2.84 1.44
C LYS A 168 27.85 -3.80 2.59
N GLN A 169 26.80 -4.36 3.18
CA GLN A 169 26.89 -5.27 4.30
C GLN A 169 27.60 -6.57 3.93
N SER A 170 27.29 -7.15 2.77
CA SER A 170 27.96 -8.35 2.28
C SER A 170 29.47 -8.13 2.01
N ARG A 171 29.84 -6.95 1.48
CA ARG A 171 31.24 -6.59 1.26
C ARG A 171 32.01 -6.37 2.56
N LEU A 172 31.38 -5.82 3.60
CA LEU A 172 31.99 -5.66 4.91
C LEU A 172 32.20 -7.02 5.58
N CYS A 173 31.24 -7.94 5.51
CA CYS A 173 31.41 -9.29 6.03
C CYS A 173 32.51 -10.07 5.34
N SER A 174 32.66 -9.94 4.00
CA SER A 174 33.72 -10.61 3.26
C SER A 174 35.12 -9.99 3.44
N ALA A 175 35.21 -8.76 3.96
CA ALA A 175 36.50 -8.12 4.26
C ALA A 175 37.01 -8.41 5.68
N ILE A 176 36.20 -9.01 6.54
CA ILE A 176 36.51 -9.38 7.93
C ILE A 176 36.79 -10.90 8.07
N ALA A 177 36.46 -11.68 7.06
CA ALA A 177 36.75 -13.10 6.98
C ALA A 177 38.06 -13.39 6.25
#